data_9112529629beec375f993a7a2bb04ae7
#
_entry.id   9112529629beec375f993a7a2bb04ae7
#
_cell.length_a   1.000
_cell.length_b   1.000
_cell.length_c   1.000
_cell.angle_alpha   90.00
_cell.angle_beta   90.00
_cell.angle_gamma   90.00
#
_symmetry.space_group_name_H-M   'P 1'
#
loop_
_entity.id
_entity.type
_entity.pdbx_description
1 polymer ?
#
loop_
_entity_poly.entity_id
_entity_poly.type
_entity_poly.pdbx_seq_one_letter_code
_entity_poly.pdbx_strand_id
1 'polypeptide(L)'
;MELARKYFSETNRINAAFRRINELRKRPDQTIAFKDYMRLQHLSFIVGDTGLTASLLERLCDKLERARTTNHGAPRLIVIGRVIAIGDYKLISLIDRCGAVVAAEMLDEGIRVSEKDVELEGDLLLNFARNRYLDKTPIDIFQPAWHTRMGKLRELIEECHADGVIWYQLAFDEIYDMEYTCVANELRELGVPLLRLETNYSYTREELSQAKIQVENFIGGLCRS
;
A
#
# COMPACT_ATOMS: atom_id res chain seq x y z
N MET A 1 25.11 20.29 -6.18
CA MET A 1 25.16 18.83 -6.43
C MET A 1 25.39 18.02 -5.15
N GLU A 2 26.27 18.41 -4.27
CA GLU A 2 26.54 17.68 -3.00
C GLU A 2 25.31 17.60 -2.09
N LEU A 3 24.58 18.71 -1.91
CA LEU A 3 23.33 18.73 -1.13
C LEU A 3 22.26 17.78 -1.71
N ALA A 4 22.11 17.75 -3.03
CA ALA A 4 21.18 16.83 -3.69
C ALA A 4 21.58 15.36 -3.49
N ARG A 5 22.87 15.05 -3.61
CA ARG A 5 23.41 13.71 -3.34
C ARG A 5 23.14 13.28 -1.90
N LYS A 6 23.37 14.15 -0.93
CA LYS A 6 23.06 13.91 0.47
C LYS A 6 21.56 13.62 0.65
N TYR A 7 20.69 14.47 0.11
CA TYR A 7 19.25 14.30 0.19
C TYR A 7 18.77 12.97 -0.41
N PHE A 8 19.27 12.59 -1.59
CA PHE A 8 18.90 11.31 -2.19
C PHE A 8 19.47 10.11 -1.41
N SER A 9 20.66 10.22 -0.84
CA SER A 9 21.19 9.19 0.05
C SER A 9 20.29 8.96 1.27
N GLU A 10 19.84 10.04 1.91
CA GLU A 10 18.91 9.96 3.06
C GLU A 10 17.54 9.42 2.64
N THR A 11 17.01 9.83 1.49
CA THR A 11 15.76 9.30 0.94
C THR A 11 15.87 7.82 0.60
N ASN A 12 16.99 7.36 0.06
CA ASN A 12 17.24 5.94 -0.20
C ASN A 12 17.23 5.11 1.11
N ARG A 13 17.75 5.65 2.21
CA ARG A 13 17.63 5.02 3.54
C ARG A 13 16.19 4.93 4.01
N ILE A 14 15.38 5.98 3.79
CA ILE A 14 13.93 5.95 4.07
C ILE A 14 13.25 4.85 3.25
N ASN A 15 13.55 4.78 1.94
CA ASN A 15 13.02 3.73 1.06
C ASN A 15 13.40 2.33 1.55
N ALA A 16 14.66 2.14 1.92
CA ALA A 16 15.16 0.86 2.46
C ALA A 16 14.42 0.46 3.74
N ALA A 17 14.16 1.42 4.64
CA ALA A 17 13.38 1.16 5.85
C ALA A 17 11.92 0.76 5.53
N PHE A 18 11.27 1.42 4.58
CA PHE A 18 9.92 1.03 4.14
C PHE A 18 9.91 -0.35 3.47
N ARG A 19 10.91 -0.70 2.66
CA ARG A 19 11.02 -2.07 2.12
C ARG A 19 11.14 -3.11 3.24
N ARG A 20 11.94 -2.86 4.29
CA ARG A 20 11.99 -3.73 5.48
C ARG A 20 10.62 -3.86 6.15
N ILE A 21 9.90 -2.75 6.35
CA ILE A 21 8.53 -2.79 6.92
C ILE A 21 7.59 -3.59 6.02
N ASN A 22 7.65 -3.42 4.70
CA ASN A 22 6.83 -4.16 3.76
C ASN A 22 7.09 -5.68 3.83
N GLU A 23 8.35 -6.11 3.96
CA GLU A 23 8.66 -7.52 4.18
C GLU A 23 8.12 -8.05 5.52
N LEU A 24 8.14 -7.23 6.57
CA LEU A 24 7.54 -7.60 7.85
C LEU A 24 6.01 -7.73 7.76
N ARG A 25 5.34 -6.92 6.93
CA ARG A 25 3.89 -7.00 6.70
C ARG A 25 3.48 -8.28 5.97
N LYS A 26 4.35 -8.88 5.15
CA LYS A 26 4.11 -10.17 4.49
C LYS A 26 4.13 -11.36 5.45
N ARG A 27 4.67 -11.19 6.66
CA ARG A 27 4.78 -12.27 7.64
C ARG A 27 3.42 -12.60 8.26
N PRO A 28 3.15 -13.87 8.62
CA PRO A 28 1.90 -14.26 9.29
C PRO A 28 1.78 -13.66 10.70
N ASP A 29 2.91 -13.33 11.35
CA ASP A 29 2.99 -12.74 12.69
C ASP A 29 3.25 -11.22 12.65
N GLN A 30 2.78 -10.54 11.60
CA GLN A 30 2.97 -9.09 11.45
C GLN A 30 2.37 -8.29 12.60
N THR A 31 3.00 -7.15 12.92
CA THR A 31 2.68 -6.36 14.11
C THR A 31 2.23 -4.93 13.80
N ILE A 32 2.21 -4.53 12.52
CA ILE A 32 1.84 -3.18 12.13
C ILE A 32 0.44 -3.17 11.49
N ALA A 33 -0.49 -2.40 12.05
CA ALA A 33 -1.79 -2.17 11.46
C ALA A 33 -1.66 -1.34 10.16
N PHE A 34 -2.53 -1.56 9.19
CA PHE A 34 -2.47 -0.87 7.91
C PHE A 34 -2.59 0.66 8.07
N LYS A 35 -3.48 1.10 8.94
CA LYS A 35 -3.60 2.52 9.26
C LYS A 35 -2.28 3.14 9.77
N ASP A 36 -1.56 2.43 10.62
CA ASP A 36 -0.32 2.96 11.18
C ASP A 36 0.81 2.95 10.15
N TYR A 37 0.85 1.94 9.27
CA TYR A 37 1.74 1.94 8.12
C TYR A 37 1.47 3.14 7.20
N MET A 38 0.21 3.41 6.82
CA MET A 38 -0.13 4.57 5.99
C MET A 38 0.20 5.90 6.66
N ARG A 39 0.05 6.00 7.97
CA ARG A 39 0.49 7.18 8.73
C ARG A 39 2.00 7.39 8.66
N LEU A 40 2.79 6.32 8.77
CA LEU A 40 4.24 6.41 8.61
C LEU A 40 4.62 6.87 7.21
N GLN A 41 3.98 6.34 6.17
CA GLN A 41 4.17 6.79 4.80
C GLN A 41 3.87 8.28 4.65
N HIS A 42 2.70 8.73 5.08
CA HIS A 42 2.29 10.13 5.00
C HIS A 42 3.21 11.06 5.80
N LEU A 43 3.62 10.65 7.00
CA LEU A 43 4.59 11.41 7.79
C LEU A 43 5.91 11.58 7.04
N SER A 44 6.39 10.56 6.34
CA SER A 44 7.64 10.64 5.59
C SER A 44 7.61 11.65 4.44
N PHE A 45 6.41 12.03 3.95
CA PHE A 45 6.26 13.04 2.90
C PHE A 45 6.27 14.48 3.43
N ILE A 46 5.93 14.69 4.68
CA ILE A 46 5.76 16.03 5.27
C ILE A 46 6.88 16.44 6.22
N VAL A 47 7.73 15.50 6.63
CA VAL A 47 8.86 15.80 7.53
C VAL A 47 10.03 16.40 6.75
N GLY A 48 10.51 17.57 7.20
CA GLY A 48 11.57 18.29 6.51
C GLY A 48 12.98 17.73 6.72
N ASP A 49 13.23 16.99 7.81
CA ASP A 49 14.55 16.40 8.12
C ASP A 49 14.58 14.92 7.69
N THR A 50 15.12 14.68 6.49
CA THR A 50 15.25 13.33 5.91
C THR A 50 16.22 12.44 6.66
N GLY A 51 17.30 13.00 7.19
CA GLY A 51 18.30 12.25 7.96
C GLY A 51 17.75 11.74 9.29
N LEU A 52 17.04 12.60 10.02
CA LEU A 52 16.35 12.20 11.25
C LEU A 52 15.25 11.17 10.96
N THR A 53 14.44 11.40 9.92
CA THR A 53 13.37 10.48 9.49
C THR A 53 13.93 9.09 9.18
N ALA A 54 15.00 9.01 8.39
CA ALA A 54 15.66 7.74 8.08
C ALA A 54 16.10 7.00 9.36
N SER A 55 16.76 7.71 10.27
CA SER A 55 17.25 7.12 11.52
C SER A 55 16.12 6.63 12.45
N LEU A 56 14.99 7.34 12.49
CA LEU A 56 13.82 6.93 13.28
C LEU A 56 13.15 5.70 12.67
N LEU A 57 13.01 5.64 11.34
CA LEU A 57 12.44 4.48 10.64
C LEU A 57 13.33 3.24 10.78
N GLU A 58 14.64 3.37 10.67
CA GLU A 58 15.58 2.26 10.89
C GLU A 58 15.44 1.67 12.31
N ARG A 59 15.37 2.54 13.33
CA ARG A 59 15.13 2.11 14.72
C ARG A 59 13.76 1.47 14.91
N LEU A 60 12.74 1.94 14.18
CA LEU A 60 11.41 1.32 14.19
C LEU A 60 11.46 -0.07 13.57
N CYS A 61 12.14 -0.25 12.44
CA CYS A 61 12.33 -1.56 11.83
C CYS A 61 12.96 -2.56 12.80
N ASP A 62 14.03 -2.16 13.52
CA ASP A 62 14.69 -3.02 14.50
C ASP A 62 13.76 -3.47 15.64
N LYS A 63 12.81 -2.61 16.03
CA LYS A 63 11.78 -2.96 17.02
C LYS A 63 10.73 -3.90 16.45
N LEU A 64 10.23 -3.61 15.23
CA LEU A 64 9.21 -4.43 14.57
C LEU A 64 9.73 -5.84 14.24
N GLU A 65 10.99 -5.97 13.87
CA GLU A 65 11.61 -7.28 13.60
C GLU A 65 11.64 -8.20 14.83
N ARG A 66 11.68 -7.63 16.02
CA ARG A 66 11.65 -8.37 17.30
C ARG A 66 10.24 -8.58 17.86
N ALA A 67 9.30 -7.76 17.40
CA ALA A 67 7.91 -7.88 17.84
C ALA A 67 7.25 -9.11 17.23
N ARG A 68 6.25 -9.67 17.92
CA ARG A 68 5.41 -10.77 17.46
C ARG A 68 3.96 -10.45 17.80
N THR A 69 3.05 -10.93 16.98
CA THR A 69 1.61 -10.85 17.25
C THR A 69 1.00 -12.23 17.31
N THR A 70 -0.18 -12.31 17.90
CA THR A 70 -0.98 -13.53 17.98
C THR A 70 -2.06 -13.61 16.88
N ASN A 71 -2.02 -12.74 15.89
CA ASN A 71 -3.02 -12.69 14.80
C ASN A 71 -2.86 -13.87 13.81
N HIS A 72 -2.58 -15.06 14.32
CA HIS A 72 -2.51 -16.26 13.51
C HIS A 72 -3.90 -16.61 12.96
N GLY A 73 -4.00 -16.80 11.65
CA GLY A 73 -5.24 -17.18 10.97
C GLY A 73 -6.17 -16.01 10.62
N ALA A 74 -5.76 -14.77 10.82
CA ALA A 74 -6.50 -13.62 10.30
C ALA A 74 -6.44 -13.59 8.76
N PRO A 75 -7.57 -13.29 8.06
CA PRO A 75 -7.58 -13.13 6.61
C PRO A 75 -6.57 -12.08 6.16
N ARG A 76 -5.84 -12.42 5.12
CA ARG A 76 -4.77 -11.59 4.55
C ARG A 76 -5.26 -10.86 3.31
N LEU A 77 -5.17 -9.56 3.31
CA LEU A 77 -5.73 -8.71 2.27
C LEU A 77 -4.63 -7.91 1.56
N ILE A 78 -4.89 -7.60 0.31
CA ILE A 78 -4.21 -6.56 -0.45
C ILE A 78 -5.19 -5.43 -0.70
N VAL A 79 -4.76 -4.18 -0.48
CA VAL A 79 -5.54 -2.98 -0.82
C VAL A 79 -4.96 -2.37 -2.08
N ILE A 80 -5.80 -2.17 -3.09
CA ILE A 80 -5.40 -1.57 -4.37
C ILE A 80 -6.32 -0.42 -4.75
N GLY A 81 -5.88 0.45 -5.61
CA GLY A 81 -6.69 1.54 -6.16
C GLY A 81 -6.10 2.92 -5.91
N ARG A 82 -6.93 3.87 -5.53
CA ARG A 82 -6.62 5.29 -5.42
C ARG A 82 -5.78 5.63 -4.19
N VAL A 83 -5.10 6.79 -4.25
CA VAL A 83 -4.40 7.41 -3.12
C VAL A 83 -5.34 7.59 -1.92
N ILE A 84 -4.84 7.30 -0.73
CA ILE A 84 -5.51 7.62 0.54
C ILE A 84 -5.08 9.01 0.97
N ALA A 85 -6.00 9.96 1.04
CA ALA A 85 -5.68 11.33 1.43
C ALA A 85 -5.07 11.39 2.83
N ILE A 86 -4.06 12.25 3.01
CA ILE A 86 -3.41 12.47 4.31
C ILE A 86 -4.46 12.86 5.36
N GLY A 87 -4.55 12.07 6.42
CA GLY A 87 -5.53 12.27 7.49
C GLY A 87 -6.85 11.51 7.30
N ASP A 88 -7.15 10.99 6.11
CA ASP A 88 -8.36 10.22 5.85
C ASP A 88 -8.16 8.72 6.07
N TYR A 89 -8.10 8.32 7.33
CA TYR A 89 -7.87 6.92 7.72
C TYR A 89 -9.13 6.18 8.16
N LYS A 90 -10.33 6.71 7.89
CA LYS A 90 -11.59 6.17 8.43
C LYS A 90 -11.86 4.77 7.90
N LEU A 91 -11.84 4.59 6.56
CA LEU A 91 -12.11 3.30 5.94
C LEU A 91 -11.03 2.27 6.23
N ILE A 92 -9.76 2.64 6.11
CA ILE A 92 -8.68 1.70 6.43
C ILE A 92 -8.68 1.28 7.91
N SER A 93 -9.14 2.17 8.80
CA SER A 93 -9.35 1.80 10.21
C SER A 93 -10.46 0.77 10.42
N LEU A 94 -11.45 0.70 9.52
CA LEU A 94 -12.48 -0.35 9.58
C LEU A 94 -11.87 -1.71 9.24
N ILE A 95 -11.02 -1.79 8.23
CA ILE A 95 -10.34 -3.03 7.84
C ILE A 95 -9.55 -3.59 9.02
N ASP A 96 -8.72 -2.76 9.66
CA ASP A 96 -7.94 -3.16 10.84
C ASP A 96 -8.83 -3.65 12.01
N ARG A 97 -10.00 -3.00 12.22
CA ARG A 97 -10.92 -3.35 13.31
C ARG A 97 -11.74 -4.62 13.04
N CYS A 98 -11.93 -4.99 11.79
CA CYS A 98 -12.65 -6.21 11.41
C CYS A 98 -11.80 -7.47 11.51
N GLY A 99 -10.56 -7.35 11.98
CA GLY A 99 -9.70 -8.49 12.28
C GLY A 99 -8.97 -9.09 11.07
N ALA A 100 -8.93 -8.39 9.94
CA ALA A 100 -8.09 -8.76 8.81
C ALA A 100 -6.71 -8.08 8.89
N VAL A 101 -5.78 -8.62 8.13
CA VAL A 101 -4.40 -8.16 8.02
C VAL A 101 -4.16 -7.66 6.59
N VAL A 102 -3.83 -6.39 6.41
CA VAL A 102 -3.40 -5.88 5.11
C VAL A 102 -1.90 -6.14 4.93
N ALA A 103 -1.58 -7.18 4.17
CA ALA A 103 -0.21 -7.64 3.96
C ALA A 103 0.58 -6.80 2.95
N ALA A 104 -0.13 -6.20 1.99
CA ALA A 104 0.44 -5.31 1.00
C ALA A 104 -0.61 -4.31 0.48
N GLU A 105 -0.17 -3.30 -0.23
CA GLU A 105 -1.04 -2.42 -0.99
C GLU A 105 -0.41 -2.08 -2.35
N MET A 106 -1.27 -1.72 -3.31
CA MET A 106 -0.86 -1.20 -4.62
C MET A 106 -1.67 0.08 -4.89
N LEU A 107 -1.33 1.11 -4.14
CA LEU A 107 -1.87 2.47 -4.23
C LEU A 107 -0.89 3.37 -4.99
N ASP A 108 -1.28 4.61 -5.28
CA ASP A 108 -0.41 5.60 -5.91
C ASP A 108 0.81 5.94 -5.03
N GLU A 109 0.65 5.89 -3.72
CA GLU A 109 1.72 5.95 -2.69
C GLU A 109 2.03 4.54 -2.14
N GLY A 110 2.67 4.47 -0.99
CA GLY A 110 2.93 3.19 -0.30
C GLY A 110 4.13 2.43 -0.85
N ILE A 111 3.96 1.14 -1.13
CA ILE A 111 5.04 0.25 -1.62
C ILE A 111 5.73 0.85 -2.82
N ARG A 112 4.97 1.39 -3.77
CA ARG A 112 5.49 1.98 -5.01
C ARG A 112 6.53 3.06 -4.77
N VAL A 113 6.35 3.91 -3.75
CA VAL A 113 7.29 5.01 -3.47
C VAL A 113 8.68 4.48 -3.12
N SER A 114 8.75 3.37 -2.41
CA SER A 114 9.98 2.77 -1.91
C SER A 114 10.56 1.66 -2.79
N GLU A 115 9.95 1.33 -3.93
CA GLU A 115 10.36 0.20 -4.79
C GLU A 115 11.83 0.28 -5.21
N LYS A 116 12.30 1.45 -5.59
CA LYS A 116 13.66 1.65 -6.08
C LYS A 116 14.32 2.90 -5.51
N ASP A 117 15.62 2.82 -5.35
CA ASP A 117 16.47 3.90 -4.92
C ASP A 117 16.94 4.76 -6.10
N VAL A 118 17.26 6.02 -5.82
CA VAL A 118 17.94 6.88 -6.80
C VAL A 118 19.42 6.48 -6.86
N GLU A 119 19.93 6.17 -8.04
CA GLU A 119 21.36 5.96 -8.29
C GLU A 119 22.14 7.22 -7.96
N LEU A 120 23.18 7.10 -7.11
CA LEU A 120 23.95 8.26 -6.64
C LEU A 120 25.17 8.55 -7.50
N GLU A 121 25.59 7.65 -8.38
CA GLU A 121 26.72 7.83 -9.28
C GLU A 121 26.26 8.36 -10.65
N GLY A 122 27.18 9.01 -11.37
CA GLY A 122 26.90 9.56 -12.70
C GLY A 122 26.02 10.83 -12.68
N ASP A 123 25.10 10.96 -13.65
CA ASP A 123 24.19 12.10 -13.78
C ASP A 123 23.02 11.97 -12.80
N LEU A 124 23.13 12.66 -11.69
CA LEU A 124 22.17 12.58 -10.57
C LEU A 124 20.75 13.06 -10.95
N LEU A 125 20.64 14.06 -11.84
CA LEU A 125 19.32 14.55 -12.29
C LEU A 125 18.64 13.54 -13.20
N LEU A 126 19.38 12.95 -14.10
CA LEU A 126 18.88 11.89 -14.97
C LEU A 126 18.46 10.67 -14.15
N ASN A 127 19.27 10.24 -13.18
CA ASN A 127 18.97 9.12 -12.30
C ASN A 127 17.70 9.38 -11.47
N PHE A 128 17.54 10.60 -10.96
CA PHE A 128 16.32 11.00 -10.25
C PHE A 128 15.09 10.98 -11.17
N ALA A 129 15.21 11.55 -12.38
CA ALA A 129 14.09 11.55 -13.35
C ALA A 129 13.70 10.13 -13.72
N ARG A 130 14.65 9.25 -14.03
CA ARG A 130 14.39 7.83 -14.32
C ARG A 130 13.70 7.13 -13.15
N ASN A 131 14.22 7.29 -11.94
CA ASN A 131 13.62 6.70 -10.74
C ASN A 131 12.17 7.12 -10.55
N ARG A 132 11.84 8.40 -10.79
CA ARG A 132 10.48 8.92 -10.56
C ARG A 132 9.48 8.52 -11.65
N TYR A 133 9.91 8.37 -12.90
CA TYR A 133 9.01 8.23 -14.04
C TYR A 133 9.12 6.88 -14.77
N LEU A 134 10.26 6.20 -14.73
CA LEU A 134 10.49 5.02 -15.56
C LEU A 134 10.71 3.74 -14.76
N ASP A 135 11.34 3.83 -13.60
CA ASP A 135 11.85 2.65 -12.90
C ASP A 135 10.90 2.09 -11.83
N LYS A 136 9.73 2.71 -11.63
CA LYS A 136 8.70 2.27 -10.67
C LYS A 136 7.48 1.70 -11.37
N THR A 137 6.73 0.87 -10.66
CA THR A 137 5.44 0.37 -11.14
C THR A 137 4.55 1.55 -11.56
N PRO A 138 3.99 1.55 -12.79
CA PRO A 138 3.11 2.61 -13.25
C PRO A 138 1.85 2.74 -12.36
N ILE A 139 1.33 3.97 -12.25
CA ILE A 139 0.09 4.24 -11.49
C ILE A 139 -1.15 4.29 -12.36
N ASP A 140 -0.99 4.46 -13.66
CA ASP A 140 -2.09 4.57 -14.60
C ASP A 140 -2.52 3.21 -15.18
N ILE A 141 -3.72 3.19 -15.77
CA ILE A 141 -4.36 2.01 -16.34
C ILE A 141 -4.07 1.83 -17.83
N PHE A 142 -3.41 2.79 -18.46
CA PHE A 142 -3.22 2.78 -19.90
C PHE A 142 -2.15 1.77 -20.32
N GLN A 143 -2.37 1.15 -21.46
CA GLN A 143 -1.39 0.27 -22.08
C GLN A 143 -0.09 1.03 -22.40
N PRO A 144 1.10 0.47 -22.17
CA PRO A 144 1.37 -0.92 -21.71
C PRO A 144 1.37 -1.10 -20.16
N ALA A 145 1.06 -0.06 -19.39
CA ALA A 145 1.11 -0.07 -17.93
C ALA A 145 0.22 -1.15 -17.29
N TRP A 146 -0.92 -1.47 -17.89
CA TRP A 146 -1.84 -2.50 -17.44
C TRP A 146 -1.16 -3.85 -17.16
N HIS A 147 -0.43 -4.38 -18.11
CA HIS A 147 0.22 -5.68 -17.94
C HIS A 147 1.24 -5.68 -16.80
N THR A 148 2.01 -4.60 -16.67
CA THR A 148 2.98 -4.44 -15.58
C THR A 148 2.28 -4.41 -14.23
N ARG A 149 1.18 -3.66 -14.11
CA ARG A 149 0.41 -3.56 -12.87
C ARG A 149 -0.26 -4.88 -12.49
N MET A 150 -0.87 -5.57 -13.45
CA MET A 150 -1.50 -6.87 -13.19
C MET A 150 -0.46 -7.94 -12.86
N GLY A 151 0.69 -7.94 -13.51
CA GLY A 151 1.83 -8.78 -13.12
C GLY A 151 2.23 -8.54 -11.66
N LYS A 152 2.37 -7.28 -11.26
CA LYS A 152 2.71 -6.92 -9.88
C LYS A 152 1.63 -7.32 -8.87
N LEU A 153 0.36 -7.18 -9.23
CA LEU A 153 -0.75 -7.62 -8.36
C LEU A 153 -0.72 -9.14 -8.15
N ARG A 154 -0.49 -9.93 -9.19
CA ARG A 154 -0.36 -11.40 -9.07
C ARG A 154 0.81 -11.78 -8.18
N GLU A 155 1.99 -11.17 -8.37
CA GLU A 155 3.14 -11.37 -7.49
C GLU A 155 2.80 -11.10 -6.02
N LEU A 156 2.14 -9.97 -5.73
CA LEU A 156 1.75 -9.62 -4.36
C LEU A 156 0.74 -10.61 -3.76
N ILE A 157 -0.23 -11.10 -4.57
CA ILE A 157 -1.20 -12.11 -4.13
C ILE A 157 -0.47 -13.40 -3.70
N GLU A 158 0.48 -13.86 -4.51
CA GLU A 158 1.27 -15.06 -4.21
C GLU A 158 2.20 -14.84 -3.02
N GLU A 159 3.00 -13.79 -3.02
CA GLU A 159 3.98 -13.50 -1.96
C GLU A 159 3.33 -13.27 -0.59
N CYS A 160 2.16 -12.65 -0.57
CA CYS A 160 1.43 -12.35 0.66
C CYS A 160 0.50 -13.48 1.08
N HIS A 161 0.30 -14.52 0.25
CA HIS A 161 -0.76 -15.52 0.44
C HIS A 161 -2.10 -14.83 0.73
N ALA A 162 -2.50 -13.93 -0.17
CA ALA A 162 -3.68 -13.10 0.05
C ALA A 162 -4.97 -13.89 -0.13
N ASP A 163 -5.87 -13.80 0.85
CA ASP A 163 -7.20 -14.42 0.82
C ASP A 163 -8.20 -13.57 0.03
N GLY A 164 -7.92 -12.27 -0.17
CA GLY A 164 -8.79 -11.38 -0.91
C GLY A 164 -8.15 -10.01 -1.18
N VAL A 165 -8.82 -9.26 -2.04
CA VAL A 165 -8.39 -7.92 -2.46
C VAL A 165 -9.47 -6.90 -2.13
N ILE A 166 -9.10 -5.72 -1.67
CA ILE A 166 -9.98 -4.57 -1.52
C ILE A 166 -9.59 -3.52 -2.56
N TRP A 167 -10.53 -3.17 -3.41
CA TRP A 167 -10.45 -2.03 -4.31
C TRP A 167 -10.93 -0.77 -3.60
N TYR A 168 -10.05 0.21 -3.42
CA TYR A 168 -10.36 1.50 -2.81
C TYR A 168 -10.41 2.60 -3.87
N GLN A 169 -11.53 3.33 -3.97
CA GLN A 169 -11.66 4.45 -4.88
C GLN A 169 -12.52 5.58 -4.31
N LEU A 170 -12.39 6.76 -4.89
CA LEU A 170 -13.29 7.87 -4.64
C LEU A 170 -14.53 7.77 -5.53
N ALA A 171 -15.66 8.25 -5.02
CA ALA A 171 -16.88 8.40 -5.80
C ALA A 171 -16.64 9.33 -6.99
N PHE A 172 -17.24 8.99 -8.13
CA PHE A 172 -17.11 9.75 -9.40
C PHE A 172 -15.70 9.76 -10.00
N ASP A 173 -14.85 8.82 -9.66
CA ASP A 173 -13.56 8.65 -10.30
C ASP A 173 -13.69 7.71 -11.51
N GLU A 174 -14.06 8.27 -12.66
CA GLU A 174 -14.37 7.54 -13.89
C GLU A 174 -13.20 6.66 -14.38
N ILE A 175 -11.97 7.11 -14.18
CA ILE A 175 -10.77 6.36 -14.58
C ILE A 175 -10.68 5.08 -13.76
N TYR A 176 -10.87 5.17 -12.45
CA TYR A 176 -10.83 4.01 -11.55
C TYR A 176 -12.06 3.10 -11.72
N ASP A 177 -13.21 3.63 -12.13
CA ASP A 177 -14.38 2.81 -12.51
C ASP A 177 -14.08 1.92 -13.72
N MET A 178 -13.40 2.46 -14.73
CA MET A 178 -12.97 1.69 -15.90
C MET A 178 -11.96 0.61 -15.52
N GLU A 179 -10.95 0.97 -14.73
CA GLU A 179 -9.93 0.03 -14.26
C GLU A 179 -10.52 -1.07 -13.39
N TYR A 180 -11.43 -0.73 -12.48
CA TYR A 180 -12.10 -1.70 -11.62
C TYR A 180 -12.68 -2.88 -12.39
N THR A 181 -13.36 -2.62 -13.50
CA THR A 181 -13.97 -3.68 -14.32
C THR A 181 -12.92 -4.66 -14.84
N CYS A 182 -11.78 -4.16 -15.29
CA CYS A 182 -10.69 -4.98 -15.77
C CYS A 182 -10.05 -5.81 -14.64
N VAL A 183 -9.78 -5.18 -13.48
CA VAL A 183 -9.23 -5.86 -12.30
C VAL A 183 -10.19 -6.91 -11.78
N ALA A 184 -11.50 -6.63 -11.73
CA ALA A 184 -12.52 -7.56 -11.26
C ALA A 184 -12.61 -8.82 -12.14
N ASN A 185 -12.45 -8.67 -13.46
CA ASN A 185 -12.39 -9.81 -14.37
C ASN A 185 -11.14 -10.66 -14.13
N GLU A 186 -9.99 -10.03 -14.03
CA GLU A 186 -8.71 -10.69 -13.76
C GLU A 186 -8.74 -11.49 -12.44
N LEU A 187 -9.19 -10.85 -11.35
CA LEU A 187 -9.26 -11.51 -10.04
C LEU A 187 -10.29 -12.65 -10.01
N ARG A 188 -11.38 -12.54 -10.77
CA ARG A 188 -12.37 -13.62 -10.92
C ARG A 188 -11.74 -14.84 -11.61
N GLU A 189 -10.93 -14.63 -12.65
CA GLU A 189 -10.22 -15.72 -13.33
C GLU A 189 -9.19 -16.39 -12.41
N LEU A 190 -8.58 -15.63 -11.51
CA LEU A 190 -7.65 -16.14 -10.49
C LEU A 190 -8.37 -16.78 -9.29
N GLY A 191 -9.69 -16.68 -9.19
CA GLY A 191 -10.45 -17.15 -8.04
C GLY A 191 -10.24 -16.35 -6.76
N VAL A 192 -9.75 -15.10 -6.87
CA VAL A 192 -9.46 -14.22 -5.72
C VAL A 192 -10.65 -13.30 -5.45
N PRO A 193 -11.26 -13.35 -4.25
CA PRO A 193 -12.36 -12.48 -3.87
C PRO A 193 -11.97 -10.99 -3.90
N LEU A 194 -12.89 -10.15 -4.40
CA LEU A 194 -12.70 -8.70 -4.51
C LEU A 194 -13.84 -7.95 -3.83
N LEU A 195 -13.52 -7.03 -2.93
CA LEU A 195 -14.45 -6.05 -2.38
C LEU A 195 -14.17 -4.67 -2.98
N ARG A 196 -15.18 -4.01 -3.55
CA ARG A 196 -15.12 -2.59 -3.92
C ARG A 196 -15.55 -1.74 -2.73
N LEU A 197 -14.67 -0.84 -2.29
CA LEU A 197 -14.96 0.23 -1.33
C LEU A 197 -14.88 1.58 -2.04
N GLU A 198 -16.03 2.17 -2.28
CA GLU A 198 -16.15 3.52 -2.80
C GLU A 198 -16.42 4.49 -1.65
N THR A 199 -15.79 5.64 -1.69
CA THR A 199 -15.90 6.65 -0.65
C THR A 199 -15.88 8.06 -1.22
N ASN A 200 -16.26 9.01 -0.38
CA ASN A 200 -16.06 10.45 -0.58
C ASN A 200 -15.46 11.06 0.69
N TYR A 201 -15.13 12.35 0.66
CA TYR A 201 -14.52 13.00 1.83
C TYR A 201 -15.53 13.45 2.90
N SER A 202 -16.84 13.30 2.65
CA SER A 202 -17.91 13.68 3.57
C SER A 202 -18.49 12.45 4.26
N TYR A 203 -17.79 11.87 5.20
CA TYR A 203 -18.26 10.66 5.88
C TYR A 203 -19.43 10.96 6.81
N THR A 204 -20.62 10.56 6.41
CA THR A 204 -21.78 10.49 7.31
C THR A 204 -21.69 9.24 8.18
N ARG A 205 -22.46 9.20 9.26
CA ARG A 205 -22.56 8.03 10.13
C ARG A 205 -23.11 6.82 9.40
N GLU A 206 -24.06 7.07 8.50
CA GLU A 206 -24.72 6.04 7.68
C GLU A 206 -23.71 5.42 6.69
N GLU A 207 -22.94 6.24 5.96
CA GLU A 207 -21.94 5.77 5.01
C GLU A 207 -20.84 4.91 5.70
N LEU A 208 -20.34 5.36 6.85
CA LEU A 208 -19.39 4.58 7.62
C LEU A 208 -19.98 3.25 8.15
N SER A 209 -21.27 3.24 8.50
CA SER A 209 -21.95 2.02 8.94
C SER A 209 -22.13 1.04 7.79
N GLN A 210 -22.47 1.52 6.59
CA GLN A 210 -22.58 0.69 5.39
C GLN A 210 -21.20 0.11 4.99
N ALA A 211 -20.18 0.95 4.93
CA ALA A 211 -18.82 0.50 4.64
C ALA A 211 -18.34 -0.56 5.66
N LYS A 212 -18.65 -0.36 6.94
CA LYS A 212 -18.33 -1.34 7.98
C LYS A 212 -19.00 -2.69 7.70
N ILE A 213 -20.31 -2.71 7.41
CA ILE A 213 -21.05 -3.93 7.10
C ILE A 213 -20.45 -4.64 5.87
N GLN A 214 -20.09 -3.89 4.83
CA GLN A 214 -19.45 -4.47 3.64
C GLN A 214 -18.12 -5.14 3.97
N VAL A 215 -17.25 -4.49 4.74
CA VAL A 215 -15.97 -5.03 5.16
C VAL A 215 -16.15 -6.25 6.06
N GLU A 216 -17.04 -6.20 7.06
CA GLU A 216 -17.34 -7.32 7.96
C GLU A 216 -17.85 -8.55 7.20
N ASN A 217 -18.79 -8.36 6.26
CA ASN A 217 -19.33 -9.44 5.43
C ASN A 217 -18.25 -10.06 4.53
N PHE A 218 -17.42 -9.22 3.91
CA PHE A 218 -16.33 -9.68 3.06
C PHE A 218 -15.33 -10.53 3.84
N ILE A 219 -14.83 -10.02 4.97
CA ILE A 219 -13.88 -10.73 5.83
C ILE A 219 -14.51 -12.01 6.40
N GLY A 220 -15.78 -11.94 6.85
CA GLY A 220 -16.50 -13.11 7.33
C GLY A 220 -16.74 -14.19 6.27
N GLY A 221 -16.80 -13.81 4.99
CA GLY A 221 -16.82 -14.73 3.86
C GLY A 221 -15.49 -15.48 3.67
N LEU A 222 -14.37 -14.77 3.81
CA LEU A 222 -13.03 -15.35 3.67
C LEU A 222 -12.68 -16.36 4.77
N CYS A 223 -13.22 -16.19 5.98
CA CYS A 223 -12.99 -17.12 7.09
C CYS A 223 -13.73 -18.46 6.95
N ARG A 224 -14.64 -18.60 5.98
CA ARG A 224 -15.48 -19.79 5.80
C ARG A 224 -15.07 -20.66 4.61
N SER A 225 -14.20 -20.16 3.78
CA SER A 225 -13.64 -20.85 2.61
C SER A 225 -12.32 -21.51 2.95
#